data_869caf63ac66623291bd57ce197e4cd1
#
_entry.id   869caf63ac66623291bd57ce197e4cd1
#
_cell.length_a   1.000
_cell.length_b   1.000
_cell.length_c   1.000
_cell.angle_alpha   90.00
_cell.angle_beta   90.00
_cell.angle_gamma   90.00
#
_symmetry.space_group_name_H-M   'P 1'
#
loop_
_entity.id
_entity.type
_entity.pdbx_description
1 polymer ?
#
loop_
_entity_poly.entity_id
_entity_poly.type
_entity_poly.pdbx_seq_one_letter_code
_entity_poly.pdbx_strand_id
1 'polypeptide(L)'
;QVSKLGVGTAIIVKGTLVATPQAKQPFEIQATEVTVEGASASDYPLQKKRHSFEYLRTISHLRPRTNTFQAVFRVRSLIAYAIHQYFQEKDFVYVHHYGSEQHSKE
;
A
#
# COMPACT_ATOMS: atom_id res chain seq x y z
N GLN A 1 5.15 19.77 19.06
CA GLN A 1 4.19 18.69 19.36
C GLN A 1 4.18 17.61 18.29
N VAL A 2 4.25 17.98 16.99
CA VAL A 2 4.23 17.04 15.86
C VAL A 2 5.44 16.10 15.88
N SER A 3 6.59 16.56 16.29
CA SER A 3 7.82 15.75 16.35
C SER A 3 7.76 14.58 17.34
N LYS A 4 6.80 14.58 18.26
CA LYS A 4 6.58 13.51 19.24
C LYS A 4 5.65 12.40 18.73
N LEU A 5 5.04 12.58 17.56
CA LEU A 5 4.13 11.60 16.97
C LEU A 5 4.93 10.47 16.34
N GLY A 6 4.50 9.24 16.60
CA GLY A 6 5.10 8.04 16.01
C GLY A 6 4.65 7.80 14.57
N VAL A 7 5.42 6.98 13.85
CA VAL A 7 5.05 6.52 12.50
C VAL A 7 3.75 5.72 12.56
N GLY A 8 2.84 5.99 11.63
CA GLY A 8 1.53 5.34 11.57
C GLY A 8 0.42 6.09 12.31
N THR A 9 0.73 7.22 12.93
CA THR A 9 -0.27 8.07 13.59
C THR A 9 -1.23 8.66 12.57
N ALA A 10 -2.52 8.60 12.85
CA ALA A 10 -3.55 9.22 12.04
C ALA A 10 -3.81 10.64 12.53
N ILE A 11 -3.72 11.60 11.63
CA ILE A 11 -3.90 13.04 11.97
C ILE A 11 -4.88 13.71 11.01
N ILE A 12 -5.54 14.75 11.54
CA ILE A 12 -6.32 15.69 10.73
C ILE A 12 -5.55 17.02 10.73
N VAL A 13 -5.27 17.53 9.55
CA VAL A 13 -4.54 18.79 9.38
C VAL A 13 -5.43 19.81 8.70
N LYS A 14 -5.55 20.98 9.31
CA LYS A 14 -6.16 22.16 8.69
C LYS A 14 -5.07 23.13 8.34
N GLY A 15 -5.13 23.70 7.15
CA GLY A 15 -4.12 24.64 6.71
C GLY A 15 -4.41 25.24 5.36
N THR A 16 -3.47 26.01 4.86
CA THR A 16 -3.53 26.68 3.56
C THR A 16 -2.72 25.93 2.55
N LEU A 17 -3.32 25.62 1.41
CA LEU A 17 -2.61 25.02 0.28
C LEU A 17 -1.74 26.07 -0.40
N VAL A 18 -0.46 25.82 -0.49
CA VAL A 18 0.54 26.73 -1.08
C VAL A 18 1.22 26.04 -2.25
N ALA A 19 1.37 26.77 -3.35
CA ALA A 19 2.12 26.29 -4.50
C ALA A 19 3.62 26.37 -4.22
N THR A 20 4.33 25.26 -4.45
CA THR A 20 5.79 25.16 -4.29
C THR A 20 6.42 24.63 -5.58
N PRO A 21 6.48 25.45 -6.65
CA PRO A 21 6.90 24.96 -7.97
C PRO A 21 8.37 24.54 -8.04
N GLN A 22 9.20 25.02 -7.12
CA GLN A 22 10.61 24.66 -7.05
C GLN A 22 10.91 23.49 -6.12
N ALA A 23 9.92 23.03 -5.36
CA ALA A 23 10.08 21.88 -4.48
C ALA A 23 9.81 20.57 -5.23
N LYS A 24 10.21 19.48 -4.63
CA LYS A 24 9.98 18.12 -5.15
C LYS A 24 8.50 17.80 -5.34
N GLN A 25 7.65 18.41 -4.52
CA GLN A 25 6.20 18.35 -4.66
C GLN A 25 5.68 19.73 -5.12
N PRO A 26 4.71 19.77 -6.05
CA PRO A 26 4.21 21.04 -6.60
C PRO A 26 3.40 21.86 -5.60
N PHE A 27 2.85 21.23 -4.56
CA PHE A 27 2.01 21.86 -3.56
C PHE A 27 2.38 21.38 -2.16
N GLU A 28 2.16 22.22 -1.18
CA GLU A 28 2.26 21.83 0.23
C GLU A 28 1.15 22.50 1.04
N ILE A 29 0.85 21.94 2.21
CA ILE A 29 -0.11 22.52 3.15
C ILE A 29 0.65 23.14 4.29
N GLN A 30 0.48 24.46 4.48
CA GLN A 30 0.96 25.14 5.68
C GLN A 30 -0.06 24.93 6.79
N ALA A 31 0.27 24.05 7.73
CA ALA A 31 -0.64 23.65 8.78
C ALA A 31 -0.88 24.77 9.79
N THR A 32 -2.14 25.08 10.04
CA THR A 32 -2.56 25.98 11.14
C THR A 32 -3.04 25.19 12.35
N GLU A 33 -3.56 23.99 12.13
CA GLU A 33 -4.06 23.11 13.18
C GLU A 33 -3.79 21.67 12.82
N VAL A 34 -3.28 20.88 13.76
CA VAL A 34 -3.06 19.44 13.64
C VAL A 34 -3.75 18.74 14.79
N THR A 35 -4.67 17.85 14.46
CA THR A 35 -5.40 17.04 15.44
C THR A 35 -5.04 15.57 15.27
N VAL A 36 -4.67 14.91 16.36
CA VAL A 36 -4.38 13.47 16.36
C VAL A 36 -5.70 12.71 16.43
N GLU A 37 -6.02 11.95 15.39
CA GLU A 37 -7.22 11.13 15.31
C GLU A 37 -6.99 9.76 15.95
N GLY A 38 -5.83 9.19 15.73
CA GLY A 38 -5.44 7.92 16.32
C GLY A 38 -3.92 7.82 16.49
N ALA A 39 -3.48 7.57 17.71
CA ALA A 39 -2.07 7.40 18.02
C ALA A 39 -1.57 6.03 17.55
N SER A 40 -0.32 5.98 17.09
CA SER A 40 0.37 4.74 16.77
C SER A 40 1.22 4.29 17.95
N ALA A 41 1.21 3.00 18.23
CA ALA A 41 2.06 2.42 19.26
C ALA A 41 3.55 2.51 18.87
N SER A 42 4.42 2.58 19.86
CA SER A 42 5.86 2.70 19.64
C SER A 42 6.48 1.45 18.99
N ASP A 43 5.82 0.31 19.11
CA ASP A 43 6.22 -0.98 18.54
C ASP A 43 5.66 -1.24 17.14
N TYR A 44 5.05 -0.23 16.50
CA TYR A 44 4.55 -0.37 15.13
C TYR A 44 5.68 -0.84 14.20
N PRO A 45 5.50 -1.95 13.46
CA PRO A 45 6.59 -2.62 12.75
C PRO A 45 7.22 -1.82 11.62
N LEU A 46 6.41 -1.02 10.92
CA LEU A 46 6.88 -0.24 9.76
C LEU A 46 7.43 1.11 10.20
N GLN A 47 8.67 1.10 10.64
CA GLN A 47 9.39 2.33 10.99
C GLN A 47 10.11 2.91 9.76
N LYS A 48 10.62 4.14 9.89
CA LYS A 48 11.33 4.87 8.83
C LYS A 48 12.75 4.29 8.63
N LYS A 49 12.80 3.05 8.15
CA LYS A 49 14.04 2.33 7.83
C LYS A 49 13.78 1.34 6.69
N ARG A 50 14.87 0.82 6.11
CA ARG A 50 14.75 -0.22 5.09
C ARG A 50 14.35 -1.55 5.75
N HIS A 51 13.38 -2.24 5.15
CA HIS A 51 12.93 -3.55 5.58
C HIS A 51 13.28 -4.60 4.52
N SER A 52 13.77 -5.77 4.97
CA SER A 52 14.05 -6.89 4.09
C SER A 52 12.77 -7.59 3.63
N PHE A 53 12.82 -8.28 2.49
CA PHE A 53 11.70 -9.10 2.02
C PHE A 53 11.30 -10.18 3.03
N GLU A 54 12.29 -10.80 3.67
CA GLU A 54 12.05 -11.83 4.70
C GLU A 54 11.29 -11.28 5.90
N TYR A 55 11.70 -10.11 6.38
CA TYR A 55 11.01 -9.43 7.47
C TYR A 55 9.56 -9.08 7.07
N LEU A 56 9.36 -8.55 5.87
CA LEU A 56 8.03 -8.16 5.39
C LEU A 56 7.08 -9.36 5.22
N ARG A 57 7.61 -10.56 5.00
CA ARG A 57 6.81 -11.78 4.98
C ARG A 57 6.24 -12.14 6.35
N THR A 58 6.91 -11.76 7.42
CA THR A 58 6.40 -11.97 8.78
C THR A 58 5.25 -11.05 9.15
N ILE A 59 5.14 -9.92 8.47
CA ILE A 59 4.07 -8.93 8.63
C ILE A 59 3.27 -8.75 7.33
N SER A 60 2.83 -9.85 6.74
CA SER A 60 2.20 -9.88 5.42
C SER A 60 1.00 -8.94 5.28
N HIS A 61 0.24 -8.74 6.35
CA HIS A 61 -0.91 -7.84 6.39
C HIS A 61 -0.52 -6.35 6.32
N LEU A 62 0.72 -5.98 6.68
CA LEU A 62 1.21 -4.61 6.66
C LEU A 62 2.12 -4.31 5.46
N ARG A 63 2.70 -5.33 4.83
CA ARG A 63 3.66 -5.13 3.73
C ARG A 63 3.13 -4.33 2.53
N PRO A 64 1.82 -4.31 2.21
CA PRO A 64 1.31 -3.46 1.14
C PRO A 64 1.49 -1.96 1.39
N ARG A 65 1.73 -1.56 2.63
CA ARG A 65 2.02 -0.16 2.98
C ARG A 65 3.43 0.28 2.63
N THR A 66 4.32 -0.66 2.31
CA THR A 66 5.69 -0.35 1.88
C THR A 66 5.72 0.02 0.40
N ASN A 67 6.64 0.91 0.01
CA ASN A 67 6.81 1.30 -1.39
C ASN A 67 7.15 0.10 -2.27
N THR A 68 7.99 -0.80 -1.77
CA THR A 68 8.40 -2.01 -2.49
C THR A 68 7.20 -2.88 -2.85
N PHE A 69 6.35 -3.21 -1.88
CA PHE A 69 5.19 -4.05 -2.14
C PHE A 69 4.06 -3.33 -2.85
N GLN A 70 3.93 -2.02 -2.72
CA GLN A 70 3.04 -1.25 -3.58
C GLN A 70 3.43 -1.42 -5.06
N ALA A 71 4.73 -1.33 -5.36
CA ALA A 71 5.24 -1.56 -6.72
C ALA A 71 5.01 -3.00 -7.17
N VAL A 72 5.34 -3.99 -6.33
CA VAL A 72 5.15 -5.41 -6.62
C VAL A 72 3.69 -5.73 -6.93
N PHE A 73 2.76 -5.30 -6.08
CA PHE A 73 1.35 -5.59 -6.29
C PHE A 73 0.76 -4.84 -7.49
N ARG A 74 1.25 -3.65 -7.80
CA ARG A 74 0.85 -2.94 -9.02
C ARG A 74 1.29 -3.70 -10.26
N VAL A 75 2.53 -4.15 -10.31
CA VAL A 75 3.05 -4.97 -11.42
C VAL A 75 2.27 -6.27 -11.53
N ARG A 76 2.02 -6.96 -10.42
CA ARG A 76 1.22 -8.18 -10.39
C ARG A 76 -0.18 -7.98 -10.97
N SER A 77 -0.84 -6.90 -10.58
CA SER A 77 -2.18 -6.55 -11.10
C SER A 77 -2.16 -6.32 -12.60
N LEU A 78 -1.19 -5.56 -13.10
CA LEU A 78 -1.05 -5.29 -14.54
C LEU A 78 -0.75 -6.55 -15.35
N ILE A 79 0.11 -7.43 -14.83
CA ILE A 79 0.43 -8.71 -15.49
C ILE A 79 -0.80 -9.61 -15.57
N ALA A 80 -1.57 -9.72 -14.50
CA ALA A 80 -2.80 -10.50 -14.50
C ALA A 80 -3.79 -9.98 -15.55
N TYR A 81 -3.96 -8.66 -15.62
CA TYR A 81 -4.79 -8.04 -16.65
C TYR A 81 -4.26 -8.30 -18.06
N ALA A 82 -2.95 -8.19 -18.28
CA ALA A 82 -2.33 -8.43 -19.58
C ALA A 82 -2.53 -9.89 -20.06
N ILE A 83 -2.45 -10.85 -19.15
CA ILE A 83 -2.72 -12.27 -19.47
C ILE A 83 -4.17 -12.43 -19.90
N HIS A 84 -5.12 -11.87 -19.16
CA HIS A 84 -6.52 -11.92 -19.53
C HIS A 84 -6.78 -11.25 -20.88
N GLN A 85 -6.21 -10.09 -21.11
CA GLN A 85 -6.33 -9.37 -22.38
C GLN A 85 -5.81 -10.21 -23.55
N TYR A 86 -4.64 -10.79 -23.40
CA TYR A 86 -4.03 -11.63 -24.43
C TYR A 86 -4.97 -12.77 -24.85
N PHE A 87 -5.50 -13.51 -23.89
CA PHE A 87 -6.40 -14.63 -24.20
C PHE A 87 -7.73 -14.17 -24.76
N GLN A 88 -8.30 -13.06 -24.30
CA GLN A 88 -9.52 -12.51 -24.87
C GLN A 88 -9.31 -12.09 -26.34
N GLU A 89 -8.19 -11.46 -26.67
CA GLU A 89 -7.86 -11.08 -28.06
C GLU A 89 -7.65 -12.27 -28.97
N LYS A 90 -7.37 -13.45 -28.42
CA LYS A 90 -7.23 -14.73 -29.15
C LYS A 90 -8.51 -15.55 -29.17
N ASP A 91 -9.63 -14.98 -28.82
CA ASP A 91 -10.96 -15.62 -28.82
C ASP A 91 -11.10 -16.77 -27.81
N PHE A 92 -10.30 -16.77 -26.74
CA PHE A 92 -10.50 -17.70 -25.64
C PHE A 92 -11.59 -17.21 -24.71
N VAL A 93 -12.36 -18.13 -24.16
CA VAL A 93 -13.38 -17.84 -23.15
C VAL A 93 -12.81 -18.13 -21.77
N TYR A 94 -12.85 -17.10 -20.87
CA TYR A 94 -12.46 -17.28 -19.49
C TYR A 94 -13.57 -18.01 -18.72
N VAL A 95 -13.24 -19.19 -18.21
CA VAL A 95 -14.15 -19.97 -17.38
C VAL A 95 -13.67 -19.92 -15.94
N HIS A 96 -14.47 -19.31 -15.08
CA HIS A 96 -14.20 -19.26 -13.66
C HIS A 96 -14.51 -20.62 -13.03
N HIS A 97 -13.47 -21.26 -12.49
CA HIS A 97 -13.59 -22.58 -11.89
C HIS A 97 -13.34 -22.48 -10.38
N TYR A 98 -14.33 -22.86 -9.60
CA TYR A 98 -14.13 -23.10 -8.19
C TYR A 98 -13.41 -24.45 -8.03
N GLY A 99 -12.18 -24.40 -7.50
CA GLY A 99 -11.50 -25.62 -7.13
C GLY A 99 -12.28 -26.31 -6.02
N SER A 100 -13.07 -27.31 -6.37
CA SER A 100 -13.49 -28.28 -5.40
C SER A 100 -12.28 -29.12 -5.05
N GLU A 101 -11.73 -28.96 -3.86
CA GLU A 101 -10.83 -29.96 -3.29
C GLU A 101 -11.68 -31.23 -3.13
N GLN A 102 -11.73 -32.03 -4.17
CA GLN A 102 -12.12 -33.42 -3.99
C GLN A 102 -10.97 -34.11 -3.27
N HIS A 103 -11.06 -34.19 -1.98
CA HIS A 103 -10.36 -35.23 -1.25
C HIS A 103 -10.94 -36.56 -1.74
N SER A 104 -10.30 -37.15 -2.73
CA SER A 104 -10.48 -38.57 -3.00
C SER A 104 -9.93 -39.31 -1.78
N LYS A 105 -10.83 -39.71 -0.90
CA LYS A 105 -10.50 -40.72 0.11
C LYS A 105 -10.39 -42.03 -0.65
N GLU A 106 -9.18 -42.51 -0.88
CA GLU A 106 -8.90 -43.93 -1.01
C GLU A 106 -8.67 -44.50 0.37
#